data_8ced7bdd2a8ef95986f053e1d5099128
#
_entry.id   8ced7bdd2a8ef95986f053e1d5099128
#
_cell.length_a   1.000
_cell.length_b   1.000
_cell.length_c   1.000
_cell.angle_alpha   90.00
_cell.angle_beta   90.00
_cell.angle_gamma   90.00
#
_symmetry.space_group_name_H-M   'P 1'
#
loop_
_entity.id
_entity.type
_entity.pdbx_description
1 polymer ?
#
loop_
_entity_poly.entity_id
_entity_poly.type
_entity_poly.pdbx_seq_one_letter_code
_entity_poly.pdbx_strand_id
1 'polypeptide(L)'
;MTSNSTSNGQVQITVTFEVGTDIDIATLDVQNRVGIAEPALPEAVRRLGITTRKANTDILMLVSLVSPDGTRDDKFLSNYANLYIKDALMRVPGVGDISAFGQPFAMRIWLDANKLTNLNLTPADVSAAIAEQNTRIPGGSVGGIPQESTAVFEYPVITDSDLSTEEDFNDIVVKTNTDGSIVLLKDVARVELGQFSYGTSTKVNGMVSTGMMVSQTPGGNAVETGEGITQALEKLKESFPAGVDYVIGYETVSVVNASISSVIHTLVEALILVTIVVF
;
A
#
# COMPACT_ATOMS: atom_id res chain seq x y z
N MET A 1 -17.52 5.59 18.02
CA MET A 1 -17.31 4.51 17.03
C MET A 1 -18.19 4.75 15.82
N THR A 2 -17.62 4.75 14.62
CA THR A 2 -18.32 4.89 13.35
C THR A 2 -17.98 3.71 12.45
N SER A 3 -18.92 3.29 11.59
CA SER A 3 -18.68 2.25 10.59
C SER A 3 -19.11 2.73 9.22
N ASN A 4 -18.33 2.41 8.21
CA ASN A 4 -18.62 2.70 6.82
C ASN A 4 -18.53 1.39 6.02
N SER A 5 -19.62 1.04 5.33
CA SER A 5 -19.67 -0.13 4.45
C SER A 5 -19.84 0.33 3.01
N THR A 6 -19.03 -0.22 2.13
CA THR A 6 -19.04 0.13 0.71
C THR A 6 -19.63 -1.00 -0.13
N SER A 7 -20.17 -0.68 -1.31
CA SER A 7 -20.78 -1.65 -2.21
C SER A 7 -19.80 -2.69 -2.78
N ASN A 8 -18.50 -2.44 -2.69
CA ASN A 8 -17.44 -3.37 -3.08
C ASN A 8 -17.07 -4.41 -2.00
N GLY A 9 -17.87 -4.47 -0.91
CA GLY A 9 -17.68 -5.44 0.17
C GLY A 9 -16.62 -5.06 1.21
N GLN A 10 -16.12 -3.82 1.20
CA GLN A 10 -15.22 -3.34 2.25
C GLN A 10 -16.01 -2.72 3.40
N VAL A 11 -15.59 -3.01 4.61
CA VAL A 11 -16.10 -2.40 5.84
C VAL A 11 -14.94 -1.77 6.60
N GLN A 12 -15.10 -0.50 6.94
CA GLN A 12 -14.16 0.23 7.77
C GLN A 12 -14.85 0.63 9.07
N ILE A 13 -14.27 0.26 10.21
CA ILE A 13 -14.75 0.63 11.53
C ILE A 13 -13.70 1.54 12.17
N THR A 14 -14.10 2.75 12.53
CA THR A 14 -13.24 3.71 13.22
C THR A 14 -13.67 3.79 14.68
N VAL A 15 -12.76 3.48 15.60
CA VAL A 15 -12.95 3.60 17.04
C VAL A 15 -12.16 4.81 17.52
N THR A 16 -12.86 5.81 18.03
CA THR A 16 -12.27 7.03 18.59
C THR A 16 -12.22 6.93 20.10
N PHE A 17 -11.07 7.17 20.68
CA PHE A 17 -10.83 7.18 22.11
C PHE A 17 -10.74 8.63 22.62
N GLU A 18 -10.91 8.82 23.91
CA GLU A 18 -10.76 10.13 24.56
C GLU A 18 -9.28 10.55 24.60
N VAL A 19 -9.07 11.86 24.63
CA VAL A 19 -7.72 12.42 24.74
C VAL A 19 -7.08 11.99 26.06
N GLY A 20 -5.85 11.50 25.98
CA GLY A 20 -5.10 10.96 27.14
C GLY A 20 -5.19 9.44 27.30
N THR A 21 -5.98 8.75 26.47
CA THR A 21 -5.97 7.28 26.42
C THR A 21 -4.65 6.78 25.83
N ASP A 22 -4.04 5.77 26.47
CA ASP A 22 -2.88 5.09 25.92
C ASP A 22 -3.28 4.32 24.64
N ILE A 23 -2.81 4.81 23.51
CA ILE A 23 -3.19 4.27 22.19
C ILE A 23 -2.67 2.86 21.96
N ASP A 24 -1.59 2.46 22.63
CA ASP A 24 -1.02 1.12 22.51
C ASP A 24 -1.91 0.11 23.23
N ILE A 25 -2.33 0.42 24.45
CA ILE A 25 -3.26 -0.40 25.22
C ILE A 25 -4.62 -0.46 24.51
N ALA A 26 -5.12 0.67 24.03
CA ALA A 26 -6.37 0.73 23.28
C ALA A 26 -6.34 -0.13 22.00
N THR A 27 -5.22 -0.12 21.28
CA THR A 27 -5.03 -0.94 20.07
C THR A 27 -5.05 -2.43 20.41
N LEU A 28 -4.38 -2.84 21.48
CA LEU A 28 -4.40 -4.23 21.96
C LEU A 28 -5.82 -4.68 22.37
N ASP A 29 -6.58 -3.82 23.05
CA ASP A 29 -7.97 -4.14 23.44
C ASP A 29 -8.86 -4.32 22.18
N VAL A 30 -8.72 -3.45 21.19
CA VAL A 30 -9.43 -3.59 19.91
C VAL A 30 -9.03 -4.89 19.20
N GLN A 31 -7.74 -5.20 19.12
CA GLN A 31 -7.27 -6.44 18.48
C GLN A 31 -7.81 -7.69 19.17
N ASN A 32 -7.80 -7.71 20.51
CA ASN A 32 -8.35 -8.81 21.28
C ASN A 32 -9.85 -8.99 21.03
N ARG A 33 -10.62 -7.90 20.99
CA ARG A 33 -12.07 -7.96 20.70
C ARG A 33 -12.37 -8.41 19.27
N VAL A 34 -11.56 -7.96 18.30
CA VAL A 34 -11.63 -8.43 16.91
C VAL A 34 -11.35 -9.92 16.83
N GLY A 35 -10.30 -10.43 17.51
CA GLY A 35 -9.98 -11.85 17.54
C GLY A 35 -11.10 -12.72 18.15
N ILE A 36 -11.80 -12.20 19.17
CA ILE A 36 -12.98 -12.89 19.74
C ILE A 36 -14.17 -12.92 18.76
N ALA A 37 -14.35 -11.87 17.96
CA ALA A 37 -15.45 -11.75 17.00
C ALA A 37 -15.19 -12.51 15.68
N GLU A 38 -13.92 -12.70 15.31
CA GLU A 38 -13.51 -13.27 14.03
C GLU A 38 -14.17 -14.62 13.68
N PRO A 39 -14.29 -15.60 14.62
CA PRO A 39 -14.96 -16.87 14.34
C PRO A 39 -16.43 -16.74 13.95
N ALA A 40 -17.10 -15.65 14.37
CA ALA A 40 -18.51 -15.39 14.05
C ALA A 40 -18.71 -14.70 12.70
N LEU A 41 -17.62 -14.31 12.02
CA LEU A 41 -17.70 -13.62 10.73
C LEU A 41 -17.85 -14.61 9.57
N PRO A 42 -18.45 -14.15 8.43
CA PRO A 42 -18.53 -14.96 7.22
C PRO A 42 -17.15 -15.43 6.75
N GLU A 43 -17.10 -16.62 6.17
CA GLU A 43 -15.83 -17.23 5.71
C GLU A 43 -15.06 -16.33 4.73
N ALA A 44 -15.75 -15.64 3.84
CA ALA A 44 -15.13 -14.71 2.89
C ALA A 44 -14.35 -13.59 3.59
N VAL A 45 -14.86 -13.05 4.71
CA VAL A 45 -14.18 -12.03 5.51
C VAL A 45 -12.98 -12.61 6.25
N ARG A 46 -13.13 -13.81 6.84
CA ARG A 46 -12.03 -14.50 7.53
C ARG A 46 -10.87 -14.84 6.60
N ARG A 47 -11.15 -15.23 5.36
CA ARG A 47 -10.11 -15.52 4.35
C ARG A 47 -9.33 -14.28 3.93
N LEU A 48 -9.96 -13.11 3.86
CA LEU A 48 -9.30 -11.83 3.56
C LEU A 48 -8.55 -11.27 4.78
N GLY A 49 -8.96 -11.66 5.98
CA GLY A 49 -8.43 -11.18 7.23
C GLY A 49 -8.97 -9.81 7.65
N ILE A 50 -8.69 -9.44 8.91
CA ILE A 50 -9.04 -8.14 9.48
C ILE A 50 -7.77 -7.45 9.90
N THR A 51 -7.57 -6.23 9.45
CA THR A 51 -6.40 -5.42 9.80
C THR A 51 -6.82 -4.35 10.80
N THR A 52 -6.18 -4.32 11.97
CA THR A 52 -6.31 -3.24 12.95
C THR A 52 -5.05 -2.39 12.91
N ARG A 53 -5.23 -1.07 12.76
CA ARG A 53 -4.13 -0.12 12.73
C ARG A 53 -4.46 1.14 13.51
N LYS A 54 -3.45 1.76 14.06
CA LYS A 54 -3.57 3.10 14.62
C LYS A 54 -3.77 4.08 13.46
N ALA A 55 -4.71 4.98 13.58
CA ALA A 55 -4.90 6.05 12.62
C ALA A 55 -5.02 7.37 13.39
N ASN A 56 -4.25 8.35 13.02
CA ASN A 56 -4.53 9.73 13.37
C ASN A 56 -5.31 10.35 12.22
N THR A 57 -6.35 11.14 12.55
CA THR A 57 -7.14 11.87 11.57
C THR A 57 -6.40 13.10 11.04
N ASP A 58 -5.35 13.54 11.74
CA ASP A 58 -4.62 14.75 11.40
C ASP A 58 -3.60 14.47 10.29
N ILE A 59 -3.88 15.07 9.15
CA ILE A 59 -2.97 15.03 7.99
C ILE A 59 -1.84 16.00 8.25
N LEU A 60 -0.62 15.48 8.33
CA LEU A 60 0.57 16.29 8.48
C LEU A 60 0.99 16.90 7.14
N MET A 61 1.00 16.08 6.10
CA MET A 61 1.54 16.45 4.79
C MET A 61 0.88 15.65 3.67
N LEU A 62 0.69 16.28 2.52
CA LEU A 62 0.33 15.63 1.26
C LEU A 62 1.53 15.70 0.31
N VAL A 63 2.15 14.56 0.08
CA VAL A 63 3.26 14.39 -0.86
C VAL A 63 2.72 13.80 -2.15
N SER A 64 3.01 14.42 -3.28
CA SER A 64 2.62 13.94 -4.60
C SER A 64 3.84 13.67 -5.45
N LEU A 65 3.98 12.45 -5.98
CA LEU A 65 4.92 12.18 -7.07
C LEU A 65 4.30 12.67 -8.38
N VAL A 66 5.09 13.32 -9.19
CA VAL A 66 4.66 13.93 -10.45
C VAL A 66 5.58 13.51 -11.60
N SER A 67 5.05 13.54 -12.82
CA SER A 67 5.86 13.46 -14.04
C SER A 67 5.81 14.82 -14.76
N PRO A 68 6.83 15.67 -14.56
CA PRO A 68 6.85 17.02 -15.14
C PRO A 68 6.91 17.00 -16.68
N ASP A 69 7.57 16.01 -17.24
CA ASP A 69 7.75 15.81 -18.69
C ASP A 69 6.68 14.90 -19.31
N GLY A 70 5.78 14.32 -18.49
CA GLY A 70 4.72 13.42 -18.95
C GLY A 70 5.21 12.06 -19.46
N THR A 71 6.47 11.70 -19.23
CA THR A 71 7.05 10.42 -19.68
C THR A 71 6.59 9.24 -18.85
N ARG A 72 6.12 9.49 -17.60
CA ARG A 72 5.62 8.48 -16.67
C ARG A 72 4.13 8.63 -16.46
N ASP A 73 3.42 7.53 -16.59
CA ASP A 73 1.99 7.49 -16.34
C ASP A 73 1.66 7.36 -14.84
N ASP A 74 0.40 7.51 -14.51
CA ASP A 74 -0.12 7.40 -13.13
C ASP A 74 0.09 6.00 -12.54
N LYS A 75 0.10 4.96 -13.37
CA LYS A 75 0.33 3.58 -12.96
C LYS A 75 1.77 3.39 -12.45
N PHE A 76 2.73 3.88 -13.24
CA PHE A 76 4.14 3.83 -12.86
C PHE A 76 4.39 4.61 -11.57
N LEU A 77 3.90 5.86 -11.48
CA LEU A 77 4.06 6.71 -10.31
C LEU A 77 3.45 6.06 -9.06
N SER A 78 2.25 5.48 -9.19
CA SER A 78 1.56 4.80 -8.09
C SER A 78 2.31 3.57 -7.60
N ASN A 79 2.81 2.76 -8.52
CA ASN A 79 3.61 1.60 -8.16
C ASN A 79 4.92 2.00 -7.48
N TYR A 80 5.63 2.97 -8.04
CA TYR A 80 6.88 3.49 -7.47
C TYR A 80 6.67 4.09 -6.08
N ALA A 81 5.59 4.88 -5.90
CA ALA A 81 5.21 5.44 -4.60
C ALA A 81 4.99 4.36 -3.53
N ASN A 82 4.25 3.29 -3.87
CA ASN A 82 3.95 2.22 -2.94
C ASN A 82 5.16 1.35 -2.58
N LEU A 83 6.03 1.05 -3.57
CA LEU A 83 7.16 0.14 -3.35
C LEU A 83 8.37 0.80 -2.67
N TYR A 84 8.66 2.06 -3.01
CA TYR A 84 9.91 2.70 -2.61
C TYR A 84 9.71 3.87 -1.67
N ILE A 85 8.75 4.75 -1.96
CA ILE A 85 8.62 6.00 -1.21
C ILE A 85 7.87 5.77 0.10
N LYS A 86 6.76 5.07 0.06
CA LYS A 86 5.93 4.80 1.24
C LYS A 86 6.74 4.17 2.37
N ASP A 87 7.47 3.10 2.07
CA ASP A 87 8.26 2.38 3.09
C ASP A 87 9.43 3.20 3.62
N ALA A 88 10.03 4.04 2.79
CA ALA A 88 11.09 4.93 3.22
C ALA A 88 10.59 6.03 4.15
N LEU A 89 9.44 6.64 3.83
CA LEU A 89 8.83 7.67 4.66
C LEU A 89 8.23 7.12 5.96
N MET A 90 7.72 5.87 5.96
CA MET A 90 7.25 5.20 7.17
C MET A 90 8.33 4.99 8.23
N ARG A 91 9.61 5.01 7.83
CA ARG A 91 10.76 4.91 8.76
C ARG A 91 11.13 6.23 9.41
N VAL A 92 10.55 7.35 8.97
CA VAL A 92 10.81 8.66 9.56
C VAL A 92 10.15 8.72 10.94
N PRO A 93 10.90 9.08 12.00
CA PRO A 93 10.34 9.20 13.35
C PRO A 93 9.14 10.18 13.36
N GLY A 94 8.07 9.79 14.03
CA GLY A 94 6.85 10.58 14.14
C GLY A 94 5.83 10.35 13.01
N VAL A 95 6.17 9.65 11.93
CA VAL A 95 5.19 9.21 10.92
C VAL A 95 4.35 8.09 11.50
N GLY A 96 3.03 8.24 11.44
CA GLY A 96 2.07 7.27 11.97
C GLY A 96 1.48 6.36 10.91
N ASP A 97 1.02 6.93 9.80
CA ASP A 97 0.46 6.18 8.65
C ASP A 97 0.68 6.95 7.35
N ILE A 98 0.76 6.20 6.25
CA ILE A 98 0.82 6.75 4.91
C ILE A 98 -0.24 6.07 4.03
N SER A 99 -1.23 6.85 3.63
CA SER A 99 -2.26 6.43 2.68
C SER A 99 -1.92 6.90 1.28
N ALA A 100 -1.53 5.98 0.41
CA ALA A 100 -1.32 6.28 -1.01
C ALA A 100 -2.65 6.26 -1.77
N PHE A 101 -2.88 7.23 -2.65
CA PHE A 101 -4.10 7.30 -3.47
C PHE A 101 -4.05 6.36 -4.67
N GLY A 102 -2.84 6.09 -5.18
CA GLY A 102 -2.61 5.12 -6.22
C GLY A 102 -2.39 3.71 -5.66
N GLN A 103 -2.63 2.73 -6.50
CA GLN A 103 -2.48 1.33 -6.16
C GLN A 103 -1.24 0.73 -6.83
N PRO A 104 -0.59 -0.28 -6.22
CA PRO A 104 0.51 -1.00 -6.85
C PRO A 104 0.04 -1.74 -8.11
N PHE A 105 0.98 -2.21 -8.89
CA PHE A 105 0.69 -3.08 -10.01
C PHE A 105 0.05 -4.38 -9.54
N ALA A 106 -0.87 -4.87 -10.38
CA ALA A 106 -1.50 -6.17 -10.23
C ALA A 106 -1.73 -6.79 -11.59
N MET A 107 -1.69 -8.11 -11.66
CA MET A 107 -2.09 -8.82 -12.87
C MET A 107 -3.62 -8.74 -13.00
N ARG A 108 -4.09 -8.17 -14.09
CA ARG A 108 -5.51 -7.97 -14.39
C ARG A 108 -5.97 -9.02 -15.40
N ILE A 109 -7.01 -9.73 -15.02
CA ILE A 109 -7.57 -10.80 -15.85
C ILE A 109 -9.01 -10.41 -16.21
N TRP A 110 -9.21 -10.05 -17.48
CA TRP A 110 -10.50 -9.62 -18.03
C TRP A 110 -11.20 -10.81 -18.69
N LEU A 111 -12.14 -11.38 -18.00
CA LEU A 111 -12.87 -12.56 -18.46
C LEU A 111 -13.85 -12.20 -19.60
N ASP A 112 -13.89 -13.01 -20.65
CA ASP A 112 -14.88 -12.92 -21.72
C ASP A 112 -16.05 -13.84 -21.43
N ALA A 113 -17.20 -13.26 -21.08
CA ALA A 113 -18.39 -14.00 -20.69
C ALA A 113 -18.93 -14.94 -21.79
N ASN A 114 -18.79 -14.55 -23.07
CA ASN A 114 -19.24 -15.36 -24.19
C ASN A 114 -18.36 -16.60 -24.37
N LYS A 115 -17.04 -16.42 -24.29
CA LYS A 115 -16.09 -17.53 -24.38
C LYS A 115 -16.23 -18.49 -23.22
N LEU A 116 -16.44 -18.00 -21.98
CA LEU A 116 -16.69 -18.83 -20.82
C LEU A 116 -17.95 -19.67 -21.02
N THR A 117 -19.05 -19.06 -21.47
CA THR A 117 -20.31 -19.75 -21.73
C THR A 117 -20.16 -20.85 -22.78
N ASN A 118 -19.45 -20.56 -23.89
CA ASN A 118 -19.24 -21.52 -24.97
C ASN A 118 -18.42 -22.75 -24.53
N LEU A 119 -17.56 -22.59 -23.54
CA LEU A 119 -16.69 -23.65 -23.00
C LEU A 119 -17.26 -24.30 -21.73
N ASN A 120 -18.49 -23.91 -21.32
CA ASN A 120 -19.13 -24.33 -20.06
C ASN A 120 -18.20 -24.11 -18.86
N LEU A 121 -17.66 -22.87 -18.75
CA LEU A 121 -16.82 -22.39 -17.66
C LEU A 121 -17.53 -21.27 -16.91
N THR A 122 -17.28 -21.20 -15.60
CA THR A 122 -17.72 -20.10 -14.74
C THR A 122 -16.52 -19.24 -14.32
N PRO A 123 -16.72 -17.98 -13.90
CA PRO A 123 -15.64 -17.20 -13.31
C PRO A 123 -14.99 -17.87 -12.09
N ALA A 124 -15.76 -18.68 -11.34
CA ALA A 124 -15.25 -19.42 -10.20
C ALA A 124 -14.26 -20.52 -10.61
N ASP A 125 -14.51 -21.21 -11.73
CA ASP A 125 -13.58 -22.22 -12.26
C ASP A 125 -12.25 -21.59 -12.64
N VAL A 126 -12.29 -20.43 -13.31
CA VAL A 126 -11.08 -19.68 -13.67
C VAL A 126 -10.32 -19.23 -12.42
N SER A 127 -11.03 -18.68 -11.42
CA SER A 127 -10.42 -18.25 -10.16
C SER A 127 -9.77 -19.41 -9.40
N ALA A 128 -10.39 -20.58 -9.41
CA ALA A 128 -9.86 -21.79 -8.78
C ALA A 128 -8.58 -22.27 -9.50
N ALA A 129 -8.60 -22.32 -10.84
CA ALA A 129 -7.43 -22.71 -11.63
C ALA A 129 -6.23 -21.76 -11.43
N ILE A 130 -6.49 -20.45 -11.35
CA ILE A 130 -5.44 -19.46 -11.03
C ILE A 130 -4.89 -19.69 -9.63
N ALA A 131 -5.75 -19.88 -8.63
CA ALA A 131 -5.32 -20.08 -7.25
C ALA A 131 -4.50 -21.37 -7.07
N GLU A 132 -4.83 -22.43 -7.82
CA GLU A 132 -4.11 -23.70 -7.78
C GLU A 132 -2.71 -23.59 -8.40
N GLN A 133 -2.58 -22.89 -9.54
CA GLN A 133 -1.33 -22.81 -10.28
C GLN A 133 -0.45 -21.61 -9.86
N ASN A 134 -1.02 -20.59 -9.23
CA ASN A 134 -0.29 -19.45 -8.68
C ASN A 134 0.02 -19.67 -7.18
N THR A 135 0.63 -20.80 -6.86
CA THR A 135 0.97 -21.16 -5.48
C THR A 135 2.46 -21.50 -5.40
N ARG A 136 3.19 -20.80 -4.53
CA ARG A 136 4.57 -21.14 -4.21
C ARG A 136 4.64 -22.43 -3.42
N ILE A 137 5.12 -23.48 -4.03
CA ILE A 137 5.36 -24.75 -3.36
C ILE A 137 6.88 -24.86 -3.13
N PRO A 138 7.37 -24.90 -1.87
CA PRO A 138 8.77 -25.15 -1.60
C PRO A 138 9.14 -26.55 -2.10
N GLY A 139 10.13 -26.62 -2.98
CA GLY A 139 10.56 -27.89 -3.60
C GLY A 139 11.30 -28.83 -2.63
N GLY A 140 11.59 -28.38 -1.40
CA GLY A 140 12.38 -29.15 -0.45
C GLY A 140 13.85 -29.21 -0.83
N SER A 141 14.53 -30.27 -0.40
CA SER A 141 15.95 -30.54 -0.73
C SER A 141 16.17 -32.00 -1.07
N VAL A 142 17.15 -32.24 -1.93
CA VAL A 142 17.63 -33.59 -2.25
C VAL A 142 18.99 -33.78 -1.58
N GLY A 143 19.14 -34.87 -0.82
CA GLY A 143 20.37 -35.15 -0.10
C GLY A 143 20.39 -34.76 1.37
N GLY A 144 19.27 -34.16 1.89
CA GLY A 144 19.14 -33.81 3.30
C GLY A 144 18.91 -35.00 4.22
N ILE A 145 19.23 -34.84 5.50
CA ILE A 145 19.04 -35.87 6.55
C ILE A 145 17.55 -35.91 6.97
N PRO A 146 16.94 -37.12 7.19
CA PRO A 146 17.56 -38.44 7.25
C PRO A 146 17.59 -39.16 5.88
N GLN A 147 18.77 -39.63 5.48
CA GLN A 147 18.95 -40.44 4.28
C GLN A 147 19.75 -41.70 4.58
N GLU A 148 19.40 -42.83 3.93
CA GLU A 148 20.17 -44.08 3.95
C GLU A 148 21.42 -44.05 3.05
N SER A 149 21.61 -42.97 2.27
CA SER A 149 22.71 -42.82 1.33
C SER A 149 23.82 -41.92 1.87
N THR A 150 25.05 -42.19 1.45
CA THR A 150 26.25 -41.39 1.74
C THR A 150 26.36 -40.10 0.94
N ALA A 151 25.24 -39.43 0.65
CA ALA A 151 25.26 -38.16 -0.06
C ALA A 151 25.96 -37.10 0.79
N VAL A 152 27.04 -36.51 0.24
CA VAL A 152 27.89 -35.52 0.92
C VAL A 152 27.31 -34.10 0.74
N PHE A 153 26.38 -33.90 -0.20
CA PHE A 153 25.83 -32.60 -0.54
C PHE A 153 24.32 -32.60 -0.51
N GLU A 154 23.75 -31.54 0.04
CA GLU A 154 22.36 -31.24 -0.01
C GLU A 154 22.09 -30.15 -1.08
N TYR A 155 21.14 -30.40 -1.99
CA TYR A 155 20.76 -29.48 -3.04
C TYR A 155 19.31 -28.99 -2.80
N PRO A 156 19.10 -27.69 -2.61
CA PRO A 156 17.75 -27.16 -2.56
C PRO A 156 17.09 -27.32 -3.93
N VAL A 157 15.86 -27.83 -3.95
CA VAL A 157 15.03 -27.88 -5.16
C VAL A 157 14.31 -26.56 -5.29
N ILE A 158 14.69 -25.77 -6.28
CA ILE A 158 13.98 -24.53 -6.63
C ILE A 158 12.90 -24.91 -7.63
N THR A 159 11.64 -24.71 -7.26
CA THR A 159 10.50 -24.82 -8.18
C THR A 159 10.24 -23.45 -8.79
N ASP A 160 10.24 -23.37 -10.10
CA ASP A 160 9.85 -22.18 -10.86
C ASP A 160 8.31 -22.12 -10.92
N SER A 161 7.70 -21.81 -9.78
CA SER A 161 6.24 -21.75 -9.61
C SER A 161 5.70 -20.33 -9.45
N ASP A 162 6.56 -19.31 -9.63
CA ASP A 162 6.19 -17.91 -9.54
C ASP A 162 5.68 -17.40 -10.89
N LEU A 163 4.37 -17.29 -11.02
CA LEU A 163 3.76 -16.61 -12.15
C LEU A 163 3.99 -15.10 -12.01
N SER A 164 4.89 -14.54 -12.80
CA SER A 164 5.30 -13.14 -12.68
C SER A 164 5.05 -12.32 -13.95
N THR A 165 4.94 -12.95 -15.10
CA THR A 165 4.74 -12.31 -16.39
C THR A 165 3.33 -12.52 -16.94
N GLU A 166 2.89 -11.65 -17.87
CA GLU A 166 1.62 -11.83 -18.57
C GLU A 166 1.59 -13.18 -19.33
N GLU A 167 2.74 -13.63 -19.82
CA GLU A 167 2.88 -14.90 -20.55
C GLU A 167 2.63 -16.09 -19.62
N ASP A 168 3.21 -16.09 -18.41
CA ASP A 168 3.00 -17.15 -17.42
C ASP A 168 1.51 -17.29 -17.07
N PHE A 169 0.83 -16.17 -16.87
CA PHE A 169 -0.61 -16.18 -16.60
C PHE A 169 -1.43 -16.62 -17.80
N ASN A 170 -1.05 -16.24 -19.01
CA ASN A 170 -1.75 -16.64 -20.23
C ASN A 170 -1.74 -18.17 -20.44
N ASP A 171 -0.70 -18.83 -19.99
CA ASP A 171 -0.52 -20.28 -20.16
C ASP A 171 -1.10 -21.11 -19.02
N ILE A 172 -1.77 -20.51 -18.04
CA ILE A 172 -2.54 -21.22 -16.99
C ILE A 172 -3.58 -22.13 -17.65
N VAL A 173 -3.62 -23.40 -17.26
CA VAL A 173 -4.61 -24.38 -17.72
C VAL A 173 -5.89 -24.20 -16.90
N VAL A 174 -6.95 -23.72 -17.53
CA VAL A 174 -8.26 -23.51 -16.89
C VAL A 174 -9.08 -24.78 -16.89
N LYS A 175 -9.01 -25.60 -17.97
CA LYS A 175 -9.79 -26.83 -18.12
C LYS A 175 -9.07 -27.83 -18.99
N THR A 176 -9.15 -29.11 -18.62
CA THR A 176 -8.75 -30.22 -19.49
C THR A 176 -10.03 -30.99 -19.88
N ASN A 177 -10.26 -31.13 -21.16
CA ASN A 177 -11.41 -31.86 -21.69
C ASN A 177 -11.12 -33.37 -21.73
N THR A 178 -12.18 -34.18 -21.85
CA THR A 178 -12.09 -35.64 -21.89
C THR A 178 -11.39 -36.19 -23.13
N ASP A 179 -11.28 -35.38 -24.18
CA ASP A 179 -10.56 -35.70 -25.43
C ASP A 179 -9.06 -35.34 -25.35
N GLY A 180 -8.58 -34.84 -24.19
CA GLY A 180 -7.21 -34.40 -23.98
C GLY A 180 -6.92 -32.99 -24.45
N SER A 181 -7.88 -32.24 -25.00
CA SER A 181 -7.71 -30.83 -25.32
C SER A 181 -7.70 -30.00 -24.05
N ILE A 182 -6.86 -28.96 -24.04
CA ILE A 182 -6.71 -28.04 -22.92
C ILE A 182 -7.25 -26.65 -23.30
N VAL A 183 -7.85 -25.98 -22.32
CA VAL A 183 -8.28 -24.59 -22.42
C VAL A 183 -7.33 -23.75 -21.55
N LEU A 184 -6.64 -22.80 -22.17
CA LEU A 184 -5.73 -21.90 -21.46
C LEU A 184 -6.46 -20.61 -21.06
N LEU A 185 -5.87 -19.88 -20.11
CA LEU A 185 -6.46 -18.63 -19.65
C LEU A 185 -6.59 -17.60 -20.76
N LYS A 186 -5.61 -17.51 -21.68
CA LYS A 186 -5.67 -16.65 -22.89
C LYS A 186 -6.85 -16.94 -23.82
N ASP A 187 -7.40 -18.14 -23.79
CA ASP A 187 -8.54 -18.51 -24.63
C ASP A 187 -9.84 -17.89 -24.12
N VAL A 188 -9.95 -17.63 -22.81
CA VAL A 188 -11.16 -17.16 -22.12
C VAL A 188 -11.02 -15.77 -21.49
N ALA A 189 -9.81 -15.22 -21.45
CA ALA A 189 -9.52 -13.94 -20.83
C ALA A 189 -8.45 -13.16 -21.58
N ARG A 190 -8.34 -11.87 -21.28
CA ARG A 190 -7.22 -11.00 -21.60
C ARG A 190 -6.46 -10.72 -20.31
N VAL A 191 -5.19 -11.03 -20.30
CA VAL A 191 -4.28 -10.75 -19.16
C VAL A 191 -3.48 -9.50 -19.48
N GLU A 192 -3.33 -8.61 -18.52
CA GLU A 192 -2.49 -7.43 -18.62
C GLU A 192 -1.94 -7.00 -17.25
N LEU A 193 -0.75 -6.45 -17.22
CA LEU A 193 -0.21 -5.79 -16.04
C LEU A 193 -0.85 -4.40 -15.92
N GLY A 194 -1.64 -4.21 -14.87
CA GLY A 194 -2.37 -2.97 -14.63
C GLY A 194 -2.34 -2.54 -13.17
N GLN A 195 -3.16 -1.56 -12.84
CA GLN A 195 -3.37 -1.18 -11.43
C GLN A 195 -4.35 -2.14 -10.75
N PHE A 196 -4.19 -2.33 -9.45
CA PHE A 196 -5.14 -3.08 -8.65
C PHE A 196 -6.56 -2.49 -8.72
N SER A 197 -6.67 -1.16 -8.81
CA SER A 197 -7.94 -0.44 -8.97
C SER A 197 -7.75 0.78 -9.88
N TYR A 198 -8.75 1.07 -10.71
CA TYR A 198 -8.77 2.23 -11.62
C TYR A 198 -9.69 3.36 -11.14
N GLY A 199 -10.13 3.31 -9.88
CA GLY A 199 -11.12 4.25 -9.35
C GLY A 199 -10.61 5.66 -9.03
N THR A 200 -9.29 5.88 -9.05
CA THR A 200 -8.69 7.15 -8.62
C THR A 200 -7.65 7.62 -9.63
N SER A 201 -7.75 8.86 -10.05
CA SER A 201 -6.74 9.56 -10.84
C SER A 201 -6.46 10.91 -10.20
N THR A 202 -5.19 11.24 -10.01
CA THR A 202 -4.77 12.50 -9.40
C THR A 202 -3.92 13.32 -10.36
N LYS A 203 -4.09 14.65 -10.28
CA LYS A 203 -3.27 15.61 -11.02
C LYS A 203 -2.87 16.75 -10.09
N VAL A 204 -1.63 17.19 -10.22
CA VAL A 204 -1.11 18.38 -9.52
C VAL A 204 -0.61 19.35 -10.57
N ASN A 205 -1.15 20.57 -10.58
CA ASN A 205 -0.83 21.61 -11.58
C ASN A 205 -0.93 21.13 -13.04
N GLY A 206 -1.90 20.27 -13.34
CA GLY A 206 -2.10 19.68 -14.67
C GLY A 206 -1.20 18.50 -15.01
N MET A 207 -0.16 18.23 -14.23
CA MET A 207 0.73 17.08 -14.39
C MET A 207 0.10 15.81 -13.85
N VAL A 208 0.37 14.68 -14.49
CA VAL A 208 0.01 13.35 -13.97
C VAL A 208 0.71 13.13 -12.64
N SER A 209 -0.01 12.67 -11.65
CA SER A 209 0.53 12.51 -10.30
C SER A 209 -0.08 11.33 -9.54
N THR A 210 0.59 10.91 -8.49
CA THR A 210 0.02 10.08 -7.43
C THR A 210 0.28 10.73 -6.08
N GLY A 211 -0.73 10.81 -5.23
CA GLY A 211 -0.64 11.44 -3.91
C GLY A 211 -0.45 10.41 -2.80
N MET A 212 0.27 10.82 -1.79
CA MET A 212 0.42 10.12 -0.52
C MET A 212 0.09 11.07 0.62
N MET A 213 -0.90 10.69 1.40
CA MET A 213 -1.31 11.41 2.60
C MET A 213 -0.53 10.86 3.79
N VAL A 214 0.27 11.70 4.42
CA VAL A 214 1.10 11.35 5.56
C VAL A 214 0.43 11.89 6.82
N SER A 215 0.17 10.99 7.77
CA SER A 215 -0.34 11.32 9.10
C SER A 215 0.74 11.09 10.15
N GLN A 216 0.76 11.92 11.20
CA GLN A 216 1.71 11.74 12.29
C GLN A 216 1.22 10.72 13.33
N THR A 217 2.15 10.22 14.14
CA THR A 217 1.78 9.45 15.34
C THR A 217 1.07 10.35 16.35
N PRO A 218 0.06 9.85 17.08
CA PRO A 218 -0.57 10.61 18.16
C PRO A 218 0.48 11.12 19.16
N GLY A 219 0.44 12.42 19.47
CA GLY A 219 1.40 13.06 20.38
C GLY A 219 2.78 13.34 19.77
N GLY A 220 2.99 13.08 18.48
CA GLY A 220 4.25 13.37 17.78
C GLY A 220 4.51 14.87 17.61
N ASN A 221 5.77 15.23 17.36
CA ASN A 221 6.15 16.59 17.01
C ASN A 221 5.98 16.82 15.49
N ALA A 222 4.94 17.57 15.12
CA ALA A 222 4.61 17.83 13.72
C ALA A 222 5.74 18.51 12.94
N VAL A 223 6.47 19.46 13.57
CA VAL A 223 7.57 20.20 12.92
C VAL A 223 8.75 19.27 12.65
N GLU A 224 9.21 18.54 13.65
CA GLU A 224 10.31 17.60 13.53
C GLU A 224 10.02 16.48 12.53
N THR A 225 8.80 15.94 12.58
CA THR A 225 8.34 14.90 11.65
C THR A 225 8.30 15.42 10.21
N GLY A 226 7.75 16.61 10.00
CA GLY A 226 7.67 17.21 8.67
C GLY A 226 9.04 17.58 8.06
N GLU A 227 9.96 18.09 8.88
CA GLU A 227 11.34 18.32 8.48
C GLU A 227 12.04 17.00 8.13
N GLY A 228 11.84 15.96 8.94
CA GLY A 228 12.37 14.62 8.67
C GLY A 228 11.84 14.02 7.36
N ILE A 229 10.55 14.20 7.06
CA ILE A 229 9.95 13.76 5.80
C ILE A 229 10.58 14.52 4.62
N THR A 230 10.75 15.84 4.73
CA THR A 230 11.35 16.67 3.68
C THR A 230 12.78 16.24 3.40
N GLN A 231 13.57 16.02 4.44
CA GLN A 231 14.95 15.52 4.31
C GLN A 231 15.00 14.12 3.67
N ALA A 232 14.08 13.24 4.05
CA ALA A 232 13.98 11.91 3.45
C ALA A 232 13.61 11.97 1.96
N LEU A 233 12.68 12.86 1.58
CA LEU A 233 12.30 13.08 0.18
C LEU A 233 13.46 13.64 -0.65
N GLU A 234 14.21 14.61 -0.15
CA GLU A 234 15.39 15.14 -0.84
C GLU A 234 16.44 14.05 -1.09
N LYS A 235 16.68 13.20 -0.09
CA LYS A 235 17.60 12.07 -0.25
C LYS A 235 17.07 11.03 -1.24
N LEU A 236 15.78 10.74 -1.23
CA LEU A 236 15.15 9.81 -2.17
C LEU A 236 15.16 10.35 -3.59
N LYS A 237 15.06 11.68 -3.76
CA LYS A 237 15.08 12.33 -5.06
C LYS A 237 16.37 12.05 -5.86
N GLU A 238 17.50 11.85 -5.20
CA GLU A 238 18.76 11.46 -5.85
C GLU A 238 18.66 10.10 -6.58
N SER A 239 17.74 9.24 -6.15
CA SER A 239 17.51 7.90 -6.71
C SER A 239 16.27 7.82 -7.60
N PHE A 240 15.59 8.93 -7.87
CA PHE A 240 14.38 8.92 -8.70
C PHE A 240 14.71 8.54 -10.15
N PRO A 241 13.85 7.74 -10.76
CA PRO A 241 13.94 7.50 -12.20
C PRO A 241 13.77 8.80 -12.99
N ALA A 242 14.35 8.85 -14.18
CA ALA A 242 14.18 9.99 -15.09
C ALA A 242 12.69 10.25 -15.35
N GLY A 243 12.29 11.52 -15.31
CA GLY A 243 10.90 11.94 -15.50
C GLY A 243 10.01 11.85 -14.26
N VAL A 244 10.58 11.58 -13.07
CA VAL A 244 9.86 11.61 -11.79
C VAL A 244 10.39 12.71 -10.90
N ASP A 245 9.48 13.46 -10.30
CA ASP A 245 9.77 14.45 -9.26
C ASP A 245 8.67 14.42 -8.18
N TYR A 246 8.81 15.19 -7.11
CA TYR A 246 7.78 15.29 -6.09
C TYR A 246 7.34 16.73 -5.85
N VAL A 247 6.13 16.89 -5.36
CA VAL A 247 5.55 18.17 -4.94
C VAL A 247 4.86 17.96 -3.60
N ILE A 248 5.14 18.84 -2.65
CA ILE A 248 4.38 18.91 -1.40
C ILE A 248 3.18 19.83 -1.66
N GLY A 249 2.00 19.24 -1.78
CA GLY A 249 0.77 19.96 -2.11
C GLY A 249 0.09 20.60 -0.90
N TYR A 250 0.31 20.04 0.28
CA TYR A 250 -0.22 20.53 1.55
C TYR A 250 0.75 20.15 2.67
N GLU A 251 0.98 21.08 3.59
CA GLU A 251 1.73 20.83 4.82
C GLU A 251 1.22 21.71 5.95
N THR A 252 1.23 21.20 7.16
CA THR A 252 0.88 21.96 8.36
C THR A 252 2.09 22.63 9.00
N VAL A 253 3.29 22.15 8.67
CA VAL A 253 4.56 22.54 9.32
C VAL A 253 4.92 24.00 9.06
N SER A 254 4.76 24.48 7.83
CA SER A 254 5.02 25.87 7.47
C SER A 254 4.13 26.85 8.24
N VAL A 255 2.85 26.51 8.42
CA VAL A 255 1.89 27.33 9.18
C VAL A 255 2.28 27.38 10.66
N VAL A 256 2.66 26.24 11.24
CA VAL A 256 3.13 26.17 12.62
C VAL A 256 4.41 26.96 12.81
N ASN A 257 5.40 26.80 11.92
CA ASN A 257 6.66 27.52 11.98
C ASN A 257 6.47 29.04 11.82
N ALA A 258 5.59 29.48 10.90
CA ALA A 258 5.24 30.89 10.75
C ALA A 258 4.59 31.45 12.03
N SER A 259 3.70 30.67 12.67
CA SER A 259 3.06 31.06 13.92
C SER A 259 4.08 31.16 15.07
N ILE A 260 4.98 30.20 15.23
CA ILE A 260 6.05 30.23 16.23
C ILE A 260 6.96 31.43 15.99
N SER A 261 7.39 31.66 14.76
CA SER A 261 8.24 32.80 14.39
C SER A 261 7.56 34.14 14.71
N SER A 262 6.26 34.28 14.44
CA SER A 262 5.49 35.48 14.79
C SER A 262 5.42 35.70 16.28
N VAL A 263 5.21 34.67 17.08
CA VAL A 263 5.19 34.77 18.56
C VAL A 263 6.57 35.18 19.09
N ILE A 264 7.65 34.56 18.59
CA ILE A 264 9.01 34.92 19.00
C ILE A 264 9.31 36.38 18.64
N HIS A 265 8.93 36.81 17.42
CA HIS A 265 9.15 38.18 16.97
C HIS A 265 8.43 39.21 17.86
N THR A 266 7.15 38.96 18.17
CA THR A 266 6.37 39.83 19.07
C THR A 266 6.92 39.83 20.50
N LEU A 267 7.42 38.69 21.00
CA LEU A 267 8.05 38.61 22.32
C LEU A 267 9.33 39.45 22.38
N VAL A 268 10.19 39.35 21.37
CA VAL A 268 11.43 40.13 21.26
C VAL A 268 11.12 41.65 21.16
N GLU A 269 10.11 42.00 20.33
CA GLU A 269 9.66 43.38 20.20
C GLU A 269 9.15 43.97 21.52
N ALA A 270 8.32 43.20 22.22
CA ALA A 270 7.81 43.56 23.54
C ALA A 270 8.96 43.72 24.57
N LEU A 271 9.93 42.83 24.55
CA LEU A 271 11.12 42.90 25.44
C LEU A 271 11.94 44.14 25.17
N ILE A 272 12.16 44.52 23.91
CA ILE A 272 12.86 45.72 23.51
C ILE A 272 12.09 46.96 24.00
N LEU A 273 10.77 47.02 23.77
CA LEU A 273 9.95 48.15 24.21
C LEU A 273 9.97 48.30 25.73
N VAL A 274 9.82 47.22 26.47
CA VAL A 274 9.91 47.23 27.95
C VAL A 274 11.28 47.75 28.41
N THR A 275 12.37 47.28 27.76
CA THR A 275 13.72 47.71 28.09
C THR A 275 13.88 49.22 27.85
N ILE A 276 13.38 49.73 26.72
CA ILE A 276 13.47 51.19 26.40
C ILE A 276 12.65 52.04 27.40
N VAL A 277 11.51 51.53 27.88
CA VAL A 277 10.68 52.27 28.83
C VAL A 277 11.25 52.25 30.24
N VAL A 278 11.95 51.18 30.63
CA VAL A 278 12.52 51.02 31.98
C VAL A 278 13.88 51.73 32.14
N PHE A 279 14.64 51.84 31.06
CA PHE A 279 15.94 52.52 31.04
C PHE A 279 15.88 53.84 30.27
#